data_a5f8d915a3bccbc6f2ac30cd6e2516a1
#
_entry.id   a5f8d915a3bccbc6f2ac30cd6e2516a1
#
_cell.length_a   1.000
_cell.length_b   1.000
_cell.length_c   1.000
_cell.angle_alpha   90.00
_cell.angle_beta   90.00
_cell.angle_gamma   90.00
#
_symmetry.space_group_name_H-M   'P 1'
#
loop_
_entity.id
_entity.type
_entity.pdbx_description
1 polymer ?
#
loop_
_entity_poly.entity_id
_entity_poly.type
_entity_poly.pdbx_seq_one_letter_code
_entity_poly.pdbx_strand_id
1 'polypeptide(L)'
;MNIKTTKQKLPKWFNGEVYKDGATVRNRFSGEEYKLNNIELSIYDFIIGTQIVFEMGMQNDKLIKDFQKGLDWFKKHNIKAYMALLD
;
A
#
# COMPACT_ATOMS: atom_id res chain seq x y z
N MET A 1 8.47 11.24 21.51
CA MET A 1 8.30 10.71 21.20
C MET A 1 8.05 10.10 20.58
N ASN A 2 7.76 9.84 20.35
CA ASN A 2 7.53 9.29 19.79
C ASN A 2 7.32 8.55 19.23
N ILE A 3 7.07 8.28 19.06
CA ILE A 3 6.74 7.72 18.64
C ILE A 3 6.47 7.03 18.07
N LYS A 4 6.32 7.10 17.80
CA LYS A 4 5.98 6.47 17.19
C LYS A 4 6.29 5.67 16.74
N THR A 5 6.55 5.60 16.77
CA THR A 5 6.74 5.01 16.32
C THR A 5 6.83 3.99 15.68
N THR A 6 6.52 4.31 15.13
CA THR A 6 6.24 3.11 14.44
C THR A 6 7.42 2.61 13.68
N LYS A 7 7.76 1.40 13.85
CA LYS A 7 8.89 0.82 13.15
C LYS A 7 8.35 0.07 11.95
N GLN A 8 7.87 0.82 10.99
CA GLN A 8 7.42 0.22 9.76
C GLN A 8 8.61 -0.33 9.00
N LYS A 9 8.45 -1.52 8.47
CA LYS A 9 9.46 -2.17 7.64
C LYS A 9 8.76 -2.81 6.47
N LEU A 10 9.48 -2.91 5.34
CA LEU A 10 8.95 -3.68 4.23
C LEU A 10 8.85 -5.14 4.65
N PRO A 11 7.69 -5.76 4.49
CA PRO A 11 7.54 -7.16 4.88
C PRO A 11 8.33 -8.08 3.95
N LYS A 12 8.62 -9.27 4.44
CA LYS A 12 9.43 -10.23 3.69
C LYS A 12 8.77 -10.66 2.39
N TRP A 13 7.44 -10.67 2.35
CA TRP A 13 6.73 -11.08 1.14
C TRP A 13 6.75 -10.00 0.06
N PHE A 14 7.13 -8.76 0.43
CA PHE A 14 7.09 -7.65 -0.53
C PHE A 14 8.13 -7.84 -1.62
N ASN A 15 7.70 -7.68 -2.86
CA ASN A 15 8.54 -7.91 -4.03
C ASN A 15 8.31 -6.85 -5.09
N GLY A 16 7.91 -5.65 -4.65
CA GLY A 16 7.68 -4.54 -5.55
C GLY A 16 8.83 -3.55 -5.54
N GLU A 17 8.59 -2.41 -6.15
CA GLU A 17 9.58 -1.33 -6.17
C GLU A 17 9.67 -0.67 -4.80
N VAL A 18 10.89 -0.37 -4.36
CA VAL A 18 11.14 0.28 -3.08
C VAL A 18 11.49 1.74 -3.33
N TYR A 19 10.72 2.64 -2.76
CA TYR A 19 10.94 4.07 -2.92
C TYR A 19 11.80 4.61 -1.79
N LYS A 20 12.62 5.60 -2.10
CA LYS A 20 13.44 6.26 -1.11
C LYS A 20 12.65 7.26 -0.28
N ASP A 21 11.72 7.95 -0.92
CA ASP A 21 10.97 9.03 -0.29
C ASP A 21 9.48 8.74 -0.37
N GLY A 22 8.75 9.36 0.56
CA GLY A 22 7.31 9.31 0.52
C GLY A 22 6.75 10.30 -0.49
N ALA A 23 5.44 10.30 -0.61
CA ALA A 23 4.74 11.22 -1.50
C ALA A 23 3.29 11.33 -1.08
N THR A 24 2.65 12.40 -1.51
CA THR A 24 1.20 12.53 -1.38
C THR A 24 0.54 11.82 -2.55
N VAL A 25 -0.40 10.94 -2.25
CA VAL A 25 -1.14 10.22 -3.28
C VAL A 25 -2.61 10.57 -3.17
N ARG A 26 -3.34 10.32 -4.25
CA ARG A 26 -4.75 10.68 -4.34
C ARG A 26 -5.58 9.46 -4.66
N ASN A 27 -6.70 9.32 -3.95
CA ASN A 27 -7.72 8.34 -4.30
C ASN A 27 -8.40 8.82 -5.58
N ARG A 28 -8.30 8.04 -6.66
CA ARG A 28 -8.80 8.46 -7.97
C ARG A 28 -10.32 8.52 -8.04
N PHE A 29 -11.02 7.94 -7.08
CA PHE A 29 -12.48 7.96 -7.05
C PHE A 29 -13.02 9.09 -6.21
N SER A 30 -12.47 9.31 -5.03
CA SER A 30 -12.96 10.32 -4.11
C SER A 30 -12.22 11.65 -4.21
N GLY A 31 -11.01 11.63 -4.77
CA GLY A 31 -10.16 12.80 -4.79
C GLY A 31 -9.43 13.06 -3.48
N GLU A 32 -9.65 12.22 -2.48
CA GLU A 32 -9.01 12.40 -1.18
C GLU A 32 -7.51 12.14 -1.29
N GLU A 33 -6.72 13.00 -0.64
CA GLU A 33 -5.26 12.90 -0.67
C GLU A 33 -4.75 12.46 0.68
N TYR A 34 -3.62 11.77 0.66
CA TYR A 34 -2.99 11.33 1.89
C TYR A 34 -1.48 11.23 1.68
N LYS A 35 -0.71 11.74 2.65
CA LYS A 35 0.74 11.71 2.57
C LYS A 35 1.24 10.38 3.12
N LEU A 36 1.99 9.65 2.30
CA LEU A 36 2.57 8.37 2.68
C LEU A 36 4.08 8.50 2.83
N ASN A 37 4.65 7.79 3.80
CA ASN A 37 6.10 7.70 3.89
C ASN A 37 6.60 6.72 2.82
N ASN A 38 7.92 6.53 2.74
CA ASN A 38 8.49 5.71 1.69
C ASN A 38 8.08 4.23 1.77
N ILE A 39 7.94 3.69 2.97
CA ILE A 39 7.50 2.29 3.14
C ILE A 39 6.05 2.14 2.69
N GLU A 40 5.21 3.05 3.16
CA GLU A 40 3.78 3.04 2.79
C GLU A 40 3.60 3.22 1.30
N LEU A 41 4.35 4.13 0.70
CA LEU A 41 4.27 4.38 -0.73
C LEU A 41 4.66 3.15 -1.54
N SER A 42 5.70 2.45 -1.11
CA SER A 42 6.15 1.23 -1.79
C SER A 42 5.04 0.18 -1.80
N ILE A 43 4.42 -0.04 -0.66
CA ILE A 43 3.35 -1.04 -0.55
C ILE A 43 2.09 -0.57 -1.28
N TYR A 44 1.77 0.71 -1.18
CA TYR A 44 0.62 1.28 -1.88
C TYR A 44 0.77 1.11 -3.39
N ASP A 45 1.94 1.42 -3.93
CA ASP A 45 2.19 1.29 -5.36
C ASP A 45 2.01 -0.15 -5.82
N PHE A 46 2.47 -1.11 -5.02
CA PHE A 46 2.28 -2.53 -5.30
C PHE A 46 0.78 -2.89 -5.34
N ILE A 47 0.02 -2.38 -4.38
CA ILE A 47 -1.42 -2.66 -4.30
C ILE A 47 -2.14 -2.13 -5.54
N ILE A 48 -1.87 -0.88 -5.91
CA ILE A 48 -2.53 -0.26 -7.05
C ILE A 48 -2.12 -0.96 -8.35
N GLY A 49 -0.84 -1.27 -8.52
CA GLY A 49 -0.37 -1.99 -9.69
C GLY A 49 -1.03 -3.36 -9.81
N THR A 50 -1.20 -4.04 -8.69
CA THR A 50 -1.85 -5.34 -8.67
C THR A 50 -3.33 -5.23 -9.05
N GLN A 51 -4.02 -4.19 -8.58
CA GLN A 51 -5.41 -3.96 -8.97
C GLN A 51 -5.53 -3.79 -10.48
N ILE A 52 -4.61 -3.04 -11.08
CA ILE A 52 -4.61 -2.85 -12.53
C ILE A 52 -4.43 -4.18 -13.25
N VAL A 53 -3.52 -5.02 -12.77
CA VAL A 53 -3.30 -6.34 -13.34
C VAL A 53 -4.56 -7.19 -13.25
N PHE A 54 -5.26 -7.15 -12.12
CA PHE A 54 -6.53 -7.88 -11.97
C PHE A 54 -7.59 -7.36 -12.93
N GLU A 55 -7.67 -6.04 -13.11
CA GLU A 55 -8.62 -5.44 -14.04
C GLU A 55 -8.34 -5.87 -15.48
N MET A 56 -7.10 -6.20 -15.79
CA MET A 56 -6.73 -6.72 -17.09
C MET A 56 -7.02 -8.20 -17.26
N GLY A 57 -7.59 -8.83 -16.23
CA GLY A 57 -7.98 -10.24 -16.28
C GLY A 57 -6.88 -11.22 -15.90
N MET A 58 -5.75 -10.72 -15.43
CA MET A 58 -4.63 -11.59 -15.06
C MET A 58 -4.63 -11.80 -13.54
N GLN A 59 -4.64 -13.08 -13.13
CA GLN A 59 -4.64 -13.43 -11.72
C GLN A 59 -3.82 -14.69 -11.51
N ASN A 60 -3.17 -14.78 -10.35
CA ASN A 60 -2.58 -16.02 -9.88
C ASN A 60 -2.61 -16.01 -8.35
N ASP A 61 -2.46 -17.19 -7.77
CA ASP A 61 -2.66 -17.36 -6.33
C ASP A 61 -1.67 -16.54 -5.51
N LYS A 62 -0.40 -16.49 -5.94
CA LYS A 62 0.60 -15.73 -5.20
C LYS A 62 0.27 -14.24 -5.20
N LEU A 63 -0.13 -13.72 -6.35
CA LEU A 63 -0.43 -12.30 -6.47
C LEU A 63 -1.66 -11.93 -5.63
N ILE A 64 -2.67 -12.79 -5.63
CA ILE A 64 -3.86 -12.59 -4.82
C ILE A 64 -3.49 -12.56 -3.34
N LYS A 65 -2.66 -13.49 -2.88
CA LYS A 65 -2.24 -13.54 -1.49
C LYS A 65 -1.43 -12.31 -1.10
N ASP A 66 -0.50 -11.91 -1.95
CA ASP A 66 0.33 -10.74 -1.65
C ASP A 66 -0.50 -9.46 -1.63
N PHE A 67 -1.49 -9.36 -2.51
CA PHE A 67 -2.41 -8.25 -2.53
C PHE A 67 -3.17 -8.15 -1.20
N GLN A 68 -3.71 -9.27 -0.71
CA GLN A 68 -4.40 -9.30 0.58
C GLN A 68 -3.47 -8.92 1.72
N LYS A 69 -2.23 -9.40 1.68
CA LYS A 69 -1.24 -9.05 2.70
C LYS A 69 -0.94 -7.56 2.70
N GLY A 70 -0.91 -6.94 1.52
CA GLY A 70 -0.71 -5.50 1.41
C GLY A 70 -1.84 -4.71 2.05
N LEU A 71 -3.08 -5.11 1.78
CA LEU A 71 -4.24 -4.46 2.40
C LEU A 71 -4.19 -4.63 3.91
N ASP A 72 -3.90 -5.83 4.39
CA ASP A 72 -3.82 -6.10 5.83
C ASP A 72 -2.70 -5.28 6.47
N TRP A 73 -1.58 -5.12 5.77
CA TRP A 73 -0.48 -4.31 6.27
C TRP A 73 -0.94 -2.87 6.55
N PHE A 74 -1.69 -2.28 5.62
CA PHE A 74 -2.20 -0.91 5.81
C PHE A 74 -3.19 -0.84 6.96
N LYS A 75 -4.07 -1.82 7.07
CA LYS A 75 -5.03 -1.84 8.18
C LYS A 75 -4.33 -1.88 9.52
N LYS A 76 -3.20 -2.56 9.57
CA LYS A 76 -2.44 -2.71 10.82
C LYS A 76 -1.56 -1.50 11.11
N HIS A 77 -0.94 -0.93 10.09
CA HIS A 77 0.10 0.09 10.29
C HIS A 77 -0.37 1.52 10.04
N ASN A 78 -1.40 1.70 9.23
CA ASN A 78 -1.93 3.03 8.96
C ASN A 78 -3.36 2.92 8.46
N ILE A 79 -4.26 2.69 9.40
CA ILE A 79 -5.68 2.49 9.07
C ILE A 79 -6.30 3.72 8.42
N LYS A 80 -5.84 4.92 8.77
CA LYS A 80 -6.37 6.16 8.19
C LYS A 80 -6.04 6.23 6.70
N ALA A 81 -4.82 5.88 6.34
CA ALA A 81 -4.43 5.83 4.93
C ALA A 81 -5.23 4.77 4.20
N TYR A 82 -5.45 3.61 4.83
CA TYR A 82 -6.27 2.57 4.24
C TYR A 82 -7.67 3.09 3.92
N MET A 83 -8.29 3.77 4.87
CA MET A 83 -9.65 4.28 4.68
C MET A 83 -9.71 5.39 3.64
N ALA A 84 -8.68 6.22 3.56
CA ALA A 84 -8.66 7.32 2.59
C ALA A 84 -8.38 6.83 1.17
N LEU A 85 -7.54 5.83 1.02
CA LEU A 85 -6.98 5.48 -0.29
C LEU A 85 -7.40 4.11 -0.81
N LEU A 86 -7.68 3.16 0.06
CA LEU A 86 -7.83 1.76 -0.32
C LEU A 86 -9.17 1.14 0.04
N ASP A 87 -9.91 1.80 0.88
CA ASP A 87 -11.21 1.27 1.33
C ASP A 87 -12.29 1.41 0.26
#